data_806d932195bb6dc39a19d519e2ef2772
#
_entry.id   806d932195bb6dc39a19d519e2ef2772
#
_cell.length_a   1.000
_cell.length_b   1.000
_cell.length_c   1.000
_cell.angle_alpha   90.00
_cell.angle_beta   90.00
_cell.angle_gamma   90.00
#
_symmetry.space_group_name_H-M   'P 1'
#
loop_
_entity.id
_entity.type
_entity.pdbx_description
1 polymer ?
#
loop_
_entity_poly.entity_id
_entity_poly.type
_entity_poly.pdbx_seq_one_letter_code
_entity_poly.pdbx_strand_id
1 'polypeptide(L)'
;MKKEKINLIEKTQRYFELFSTKNVKGLENEIYADNIFLRDWNGEWRGKQAVLEMNENLFVNEFKIDNIQIKQADITTIVQFDLHIADTILKVADVIDWNENGKIEKILAYNG
;
A
#
# COMPACT_ATOMS: atom_id res chain seq x y z
N MET A 1 28.77 1.19 14.72
CA MET A 1 27.81 2.25 14.60
C MET A 1 26.38 1.74 14.52
N LYS A 2 25.52 2.32 15.27
CA LYS A 2 24.16 1.85 15.33
C LYS A 2 23.31 2.49 14.24
N LYS A 3 22.63 1.67 13.47
CA LYS A 3 21.74 2.14 12.44
C LYS A 3 20.43 2.58 13.04
N GLU A 4 19.94 3.73 12.63
CA GLU A 4 18.65 4.21 13.11
C GLU A 4 17.53 3.32 12.58
N LYS A 5 16.57 3.06 13.44
CA LYS A 5 15.43 2.27 13.07
C LYS A 5 14.45 3.15 12.29
N ILE A 6 14.09 2.73 11.09
CA ILE A 6 13.15 3.48 10.27
C ILE A 6 11.74 3.26 10.80
N ASN A 7 11.00 4.36 10.95
CA ASN A 7 9.61 4.29 11.39
C ASN A 7 8.71 4.04 10.18
N LEU A 8 8.52 2.78 9.86
CA LEU A 8 7.70 2.40 8.70
C LEU A 8 6.21 2.49 9.00
N ILE A 9 5.83 2.56 10.28
CA ILE A 9 4.42 2.74 10.62
C ILE A 9 3.93 4.09 10.13
N GLU A 10 4.70 5.16 10.35
CA GLU A 10 4.33 6.48 9.87
C GLU A 10 4.30 6.53 8.33
N LYS A 11 5.28 5.89 7.69
CA LYS A 11 5.29 5.83 6.23
C LYS A 11 4.09 5.07 5.69
N THR A 12 3.68 4.01 6.37
CA THR A 12 2.51 3.23 5.97
C THR A 12 1.24 4.05 6.16
N GLN A 13 1.14 4.82 7.24
CA GLN A 13 0.02 5.73 7.44
C GLN A 13 -0.05 6.76 6.30
N ARG A 14 1.10 7.28 5.89
CA ARG A 14 1.15 8.23 4.77
C ARG A 14 0.70 7.58 3.46
N TYR A 15 1.11 6.33 3.22
CA TYR A 15 0.65 5.57 2.07
C TYR A 15 -0.88 5.49 2.04
N PHE A 16 -1.49 5.09 3.15
CA PHE A 16 -2.95 4.96 3.20
C PHE A 16 -3.65 6.31 3.10
N GLU A 17 -3.05 7.37 3.61
CA GLU A 17 -3.58 8.72 3.44
C GLU A 17 -3.62 9.11 1.96
N LEU A 18 -2.52 8.90 1.26
CA LEU A 18 -2.44 9.22 -0.17
C LEU A 18 -3.39 8.35 -0.99
N PHE A 19 -3.47 7.07 -0.63
CA PHE A 19 -4.35 6.13 -1.30
C PHE A 19 -5.82 6.53 -1.10
N SER A 20 -6.20 6.84 0.12
CA SER A 20 -7.59 7.20 0.46
C SER A 20 -8.02 8.50 -0.19
N THR A 21 -7.09 9.41 -0.43
CA THR A 21 -7.39 10.69 -1.10
C THR A 21 -7.16 10.62 -2.60
N LYS A 22 -6.85 9.42 -3.11
CA LYS A 22 -6.65 9.18 -4.55
C LYS A 22 -5.52 10.04 -5.13
N ASN A 23 -4.48 10.26 -4.35
CA ASN A 23 -3.36 11.13 -4.73
C ASN A 23 -2.31 10.33 -5.50
N VAL A 24 -2.53 10.15 -6.79
CA VAL A 24 -1.64 9.35 -7.65
C VAL A 24 -0.23 9.94 -7.68
N LYS A 25 -0.11 11.26 -7.78
CA LYS A 25 1.20 11.90 -7.81
C LYS A 25 1.98 11.69 -6.52
N GLY A 26 1.30 11.73 -5.38
CA GLY A 26 1.93 11.45 -4.10
C GLY A 26 2.42 10.01 -4.02
N LEU A 27 1.60 9.06 -4.47
CA LEU A 27 1.99 7.65 -4.50
C LEU A 27 3.21 7.45 -5.41
N GLU A 28 3.21 8.08 -6.58
CA GLU A 28 4.31 7.98 -7.53
C GLU A 28 5.62 8.54 -6.96
N ASN A 29 5.55 9.71 -6.35
CA ASN A 29 6.75 10.46 -5.98
C ASN A 29 7.27 10.11 -4.59
N GLU A 30 6.39 9.74 -3.65
CA GLU A 30 6.80 9.53 -2.26
C GLU A 30 6.85 8.07 -1.85
N ILE A 31 6.03 7.21 -2.46
CA ILE A 31 5.75 5.90 -1.87
C ILE A 31 6.35 4.75 -2.68
N TYR A 32 6.07 4.69 -3.99
CA TYR A 32 6.40 3.51 -4.78
C TYR A 32 7.83 3.52 -5.29
N ALA A 33 8.54 2.39 -5.11
CA ALA A 33 9.82 2.16 -5.77
C ALA A 33 9.58 1.91 -7.27
N ASP A 34 10.58 2.21 -8.10
CA ASP A 34 10.45 2.01 -9.54
C ASP A 34 10.19 0.55 -9.91
N ASN A 35 10.75 -0.38 -9.12
CA ASN A 35 10.62 -1.81 -9.37
C ASN A 35 9.55 -2.47 -8.52
N ILE A 36 8.58 -1.72 -8.03
CA ILE A 36 7.54 -2.26 -7.16
C ILE A 36 6.82 -3.44 -7.81
N PHE A 37 6.51 -4.46 -6.99
CA PHE A 37 5.67 -5.58 -7.36
C PHE A 37 4.44 -5.61 -6.47
N LEU A 38 3.27 -5.71 -7.06
CA LEU A 38 2.02 -5.80 -6.30
C LEU A 38 1.23 -7.02 -6.77
N ARG A 39 0.74 -7.78 -5.81
CA ARG A 39 -0.17 -8.90 -6.10
C ARG A 39 -1.35 -8.83 -5.15
N ASP A 40 -2.53 -9.01 -5.69
CA ASP A 40 -3.74 -9.17 -4.90
C ASP A 40 -4.57 -10.33 -5.46
N TRP A 41 -5.81 -10.43 -5.04
CA TRP A 41 -6.68 -11.54 -5.47
C TRP A 41 -7.15 -11.38 -6.92
N ASN A 42 -6.88 -10.25 -7.57
CA ASN A 42 -7.26 -10.01 -8.96
C ASN A 42 -6.11 -10.19 -9.94
N GLY A 43 -4.85 -10.17 -9.47
CA GLY A 43 -3.72 -10.31 -10.39
C GLY A 43 -2.42 -9.80 -9.83
N GLU A 44 -1.48 -9.59 -10.74
CA GLU A 44 -0.13 -9.13 -10.43
C GLU A 44 0.22 -7.95 -11.32
N TRP A 45 0.95 -6.99 -10.76
CA TRP A 45 1.43 -5.81 -11.48
C TRP A 45 2.90 -5.60 -11.14
N ARG A 46 3.73 -5.41 -12.17
CA ARG A 46 5.17 -5.24 -12.02
C ARG A 46 5.60 -3.89 -12.54
N GLY A 47 6.32 -3.15 -11.71
CA GLY A 47 6.82 -1.82 -12.04
C GLY A 47 5.85 -0.72 -11.65
N LYS A 48 6.44 0.45 -11.38
CA LYS A 48 5.67 1.59 -10.86
C LYS A 48 4.52 1.97 -11.79
N GLN A 49 4.77 2.02 -13.10
CA GLN A 49 3.77 2.46 -14.06
C GLN A 49 2.54 1.53 -14.02
N ALA A 50 2.77 0.22 -14.00
CA ALA A 50 1.68 -0.75 -13.98
C ALA A 50 0.85 -0.62 -12.69
N VAL A 51 1.51 -0.43 -11.56
CA VAL A 51 0.81 -0.27 -10.28
C VAL A 51 0.00 1.02 -10.27
N LEU A 52 0.56 2.12 -10.79
CA LEU A 52 -0.16 3.39 -10.84
C LEU A 52 -1.38 3.30 -11.74
N GLU A 53 -1.27 2.62 -12.87
CA GLU A 53 -2.42 2.43 -13.77
C GLU A 53 -3.52 1.62 -13.10
N MET A 54 -3.14 0.58 -12.35
CA MET A 54 -4.10 -0.22 -11.59
C MET A 54 -4.78 0.65 -10.53
N ASN A 55 -4.01 1.48 -9.82
CA ASN A 55 -4.57 2.40 -8.84
C ASN A 55 -5.57 3.37 -9.50
N GLU A 56 -5.21 3.94 -10.64
CA GLU A 56 -6.10 4.87 -11.34
C GLU A 56 -7.43 4.20 -11.72
N ASN A 57 -7.36 2.95 -12.15
CA ASN A 57 -8.57 2.20 -12.48
C ASN A 57 -9.43 1.95 -11.23
N LEU A 58 -8.81 1.70 -10.09
CA LEU A 58 -9.54 1.54 -8.83
C LEU A 58 -10.16 2.86 -8.40
N PHE A 59 -9.43 3.95 -8.57
CA PHE A 59 -9.81 5.26 -8.05
C PHE A 59 -11.02 5.91 -8.78
N VAL A 60 -11.47 5.34 -9.90
CA VAL A 60 -12.73 5.79 -10.50
C VAL A 60 -13.93 5.36 -9.66
N ASN A 61 -13.75 4.41 -8.76
CA ASN A 61 -14.80 3.95 -7.87
C ASN A 61 -14.76 4.74 -6.57
N GLU A 62 -15.91 4.86 -5.92
CA GLU A 62 -15.93 5.37 -4.55
C GLU A 62 -15.57 4.24 -3.60
N PHE A 63 -14.71 4.53 -2.64
CA PHE A 63 -14.34 3.55 -1.64
C PHE A 63 -13.94 4.25 -0.36
N LYS A 64 -13.92 3.49 0.73
CA LYS A 64 -13.51 3.99 2.04
C LYS A 64 -12.66 2.91 2.71
N ILE A 65 -11.59 3.34 3.36
CA ILE A 65 -10.73 2.46 4.15
C ILE A 65 -10.86 2.89 5.61
N ASP A 66 -11.16 1.94 6.49
CA ASP A 66 -11.18 2.23 7.92
C ASP A 66 -10.71 1.01 8.72
N ASN A 67 -10.69 1.15 10.04
CA ASN A 67 -10.24 0.12 10.98
C ASN A 67 -8.81 -0.34 10.66
N ILE A 68 -7.92 0.60 10.35
CA ILE A 68 -6.56 0.32 9.95
C ILE A 68 -5.73 -0.06 11.17
N GLN A 69 -5.07 -1.22 11.11
CA GLN A 69 -4.13 -1.68 12.13
C GLN A 69 -2.80 -1.99 11.46
N ILE A 70 -1.73 -1.38 11.93
CA ILE A 70 -0.40 -1.50 11.32
C ILE A 70 0.58 -2.08 12.32
N LYS A 71 1.31 -3.10 11.89
CA LYS A 71 2.41 -3.68 12.67
C LYS A 71 3.66 -3.68 11.81
N GLN A 72 4.80 -3.48 12.45
CA GLN A 72 6.09 -3.48 11.76
C GLN A 72 6.95 -4.63 12.24
N ALA A 73 7.54 -5.35 11.29
CA ALA A 73 8.51 -6.39 11.56
C ALA A 73 9.67 -6.18 10.60
N ASP A 74 10.77 -5.64 11.10
CA ASP A 74 11.96 -5.30 10.32
C ASP A 74 11.61 -4.31 9.19
N ILE A 75 11.77 -4.69 7.93
CA ILE A 75 11.47 -3.83 6.78
C ILE A 75 10.06 -4.02 6.25
N THR A 76 9.24 -4.80 6.95
CA THR A 76 7.90 -5.15 6.50
C THR A 76 6.86 -4.54 7.42
N THR A 77 5.83 -3.95 6.84
CA THR A 77 4.65 -3.59 7.61
C THR A 77 3.49 -4.48 7.19
N ILE A 78 2.71 -4.90 8.18
CA ILE A 78 1.53 -5.73 7.96
C ILE A 78 0.33 -4.88 8.37
N VAL A 79 -0.60 -4.72 7.44
CA VAL A 79 -1.72 -3.80 7.64
C VAL A 79 -3.02 -4.57 7.47
N GLN A 80 -3.86 -4.53 8.48
CA GLN A 80 -5.22 -5.06 8.38
C GLN A 80 -6.17 -3.87 8.29
N PHE A 81 -7.14 -3.94 7.42
CA PHE A 81 -8.11 -2.85 7.28
C PHE A 81 -9.39 -3.36 6.62
N ASP A 82 -10.43 -2.55 6.73
CA ASP A 82 -11.69 -2.78 6.05
C ASP A 82 -11.75 -1.89 4.82
N LEU A 83 -12.03 -2.50 3.67
CA LEU A 83 -12.22 -1.78 2.42
C LEU A 83 -13.71 -1.82 2.08
N HIS A 84 -14.35 -0.65 2.14
CA HIS A 84 -15.74 -0.48 1.75
C HIS A 84 -15.75 -0.08 0.28
N ILE A 85 -16.24 -0.95 -0.57
CA ILE A 85 -16.32 -0.68 -2.01
C ILE A 85 -17.61 -1.27 -2.56
N ALA A 86 -18.32 -0.49 -3.36
CA ALA A 86 -19.68 -0.81 -3.79
C ALA A 86 -20.51 -1.09 -2.53
N ASP A 87 -21.28 -2.16 -2.48
CA ASP A 87 -22.09 -2.52 -1.31
C ASP A 87 -21.42 -3.60 -0.46
N THR A 88 -20.09 -3.72 -0.57
CA THR A 88 -19.34 -4.82 0.05
C THR A 88 -18.27 -4.27 0.99
N ILE A 89 -18.04 -4.98 2.09
CA ILE A 89 -16.91 -4.71 2.97
C ILE A 89 -15.95 -5.88 2.86
N LEU A 90 -14.75 -5.59 2.39
CA LEU A 90 -13.70 -6.60 2.27
C LEU A 90 -12.76 -6.48 3.46
N LYS A 91 -12.40 -7.61 4.05
CA LYS A 91 -11.40 -7.66 5.11
C LYS A 91 -10.05 -7.91 4.45
N VAL A 92 -9.18 -6.92 4.46
CA VAL A 92 -7.93 -6.98 3.70
C VAL A 92 -6.74 -6.98 4.63
N ALA A 93 -5.72 -7.74 4.25
CA ALA A 93 -4.42 -7.69 4.88
C ALA A 93 -3.36 -7.45 3.81
N ASP A 94 -2.60 -6.37 3.97
CA ASP A 94 -1.46 -6.06 3.09
C ASP A 94 -0.17 -6.40 3.81
N VAL A 95 0.72 -7.10 3.11
CA VAL A 95 2.10 -7.32 3.56
C VAL A 95 2.98 -6.46 2.67
N ILE A 96 3.60 -5.44 3.26
CA ILE A 96 4.30 -4.40 2.52
C ILE A 96 5.78 -4.43 2.87
N ASP A 97 6.64 -4.67 1.87
CA ASP A 97 8.09 -4.61 2.03
C ASP A 97 8.61 -3.28 1.53
N TRP A 98 9.44 -2.64 2.37
CA TRP A 98 10.03 -1.34 2.08
C TRP A 98 11.51 -1.52 1.76
N ASN A 99 12.02 -0.74 0.81
CA ASN A 99 13.43 -0.76 0.51
C ASN A 99 14.21 0.22 1.40
N GLU A 100 15.52 0.22 1.27
CA GLU A 100 16.36 1.07 2.13
C GLU A 100 16.22 2.56 1.83
N ASN A 101 15.59 2.93 0.73
CA ASN A 101 15.29 4.32 0.41
C ASN A 101 13.94 4.77 0.94
N GLY A 102 13.25 3.91 1.69
CA GLY A 102 11.95 4.23 2.25
C GLY A 102 10.82 4.21 1.26
N LYS A 103 10.97 3.43 0.18
CA LYS A 103 9.93 3.25 -0.83
C LYS A 103 9.41 1.83 -0.76
N ILE A 104 8.16 1.65 -1.16
CA ILE A 104 7.55 0.31 -1.19
C ILE A 104 8.07 -0.45 -2.42
N GLU A 105 8.65 -1.62 -2.19
CA GLU A 105 9.09 -2.46 -3.29
C GLU A 105 8.21 -3.69 -3.50
N LYS A 106 7.36 -4.05 -2.54
CA LYS A 106 6.44 -5.19 -2.71
C LYS A 106 5.22 -5.03 -1.84
N ILE A 107 4.06 -5.32 -2.41
CA ILE A 107 2.80 -5.39 -1.67
C ILE A 107 2.13 -6.71 -2.04
N LEU A 108 1.83 -7.52 -1.02
CA LEU A 108 1.01 -8.71 -1.19
C LEU A 108 -0.27 -8.47 -0.41
N ALA A 109 -1.40 -8.46 -1.11
CA ALA A 109 -2.70 -8.18 -0.52
C ALA A 109 -3.56 -9.44 -0.48
N TYR A 110 -4.19 -9.67 0.64
CA TYR A 110 -5.03 -10.84 0.88
C TYR A 110 -6.42 -10.38 1.30
N ASN A 111 -7.42 -11.04 0.73
CA ASN A 111 -8.82 -10.77 1.04
C ASN A 111 -9.36 -11.97 1.83
N GLY A 112 -9.70 -11.71 3.07
CA GLY A 112 -10.15 -12.77 3.97
C GLY A 112 -11.62 -12.72 4.33
#